data_eef62473ac063ec11d8334990d7465bd
#
_entry.id   eef62473ac063ec11d8334990d7465bd
#
_cell.length_a   1.000
_cell.length_b   1.000
_cell.length_c   1.000
_cell.angle_alpha   90.00
_cell.angle_beta   90.00
_cell.angle_gamma   90.00
#
_symmetry.space_group_name_H-M   'P 1'
#
loop_
_entity.id
_entity.type
_entity.pdbx_description
1 polymer ?
#
loop_
_entity_poly.entity_id
_entity_poly.type
_entity_poly.pdbx_seq_one_letter_code
_entity_poly.pdbx_strand_id
1 'polypeptide(L)'
;MIMTENSKRHINPWAWVPSLYFAEGLPYVAVMTIAVILYKKMGISNTDIALYTGWLYLPWVIKPFWSPMVDLVRTKRWWIVTMQAVLAIAFAGIAFFIPAQFFFRLTLAFFWLVAFTSATHDIAADGFYMHGLDSHDQSFFVGIRSTFYRISTIAGQGLLVIIAGLIEDHTGKIPLSWTVVFAILSILFFLASLYHAWALPRPASDRHAPDRTVGGILRESLLTFRSFFMKKNIVPALLFMLLFRLPEAQLVKIINPFLLDPIAKGGLGLSTSTVGIVYGTVGIIGLTLGGILGGIAASQGGLKRWLWPMVCAITLPDLVYVYLAYAHDSALWIVNTCVFIEQFGYGFGFTAYMLYLIYFSEGEHSTSHYAISTGFMALGMMLPGMMAGWLQELIGYRHFFLWTILCCAATFVVCLFIKIDPEFGKKKQQG
;
A
#
# COMPACT_ATOMS: atom_id res chain seq x y z
N MET A 1 -13.81 -51.11 -16.94
CA MET A 1 -14.63 -50.06 -16.36
C MET A 1 -13.70 -48.83 -16.17
N ILE A 2 -13.69 -47.96 -17.19
CA ILE A 2 -12.75 -46.84 -17.30
C ILE A 2 -13.30 -45.75 -16.40
N MET A 3 -12.63 -45.47 -15.29
CA MET A 3 -12.96 -44.30 -14.46
C MET A 3 -12.62 -43.03 -15.27
N THR A 4 -13.63 -42.29 -15.56
CA THR A 4 -13.57 -40.95 -16.19
C THR A 4 -12.69 -40.04 -15.34
N GLU A 5 -11.52 -39.70 -15.88
CA GLU A 5 -10.73 -38.56 -15.40
C GLU A 5 -11.64 -37.35 -15.38
N ASN A 6 -11.91 -36.90 -14.16
CA ASN A 6 -12.65 -35.64 -13.90
C ASN A 6 -11.88 -34.51 -14.58
N SER A 7 -12.34 -34.07 -15.74
CA SER A 7 -11.79 -32.96 -16.50
C SER A 7 -11.75 -31.73 -15.57
N LYS A 8 -10.58 -31.50 -14.97
CA LYS A 8 -10.31 -30.28 -14.19
C LYS A 8 -10.52 -29.10 -15.13
N ARG A 9 -11.57 -28.31 -14.92
CA ARG A 9 -11.79 -27.06 -15.66
C ARG A 9 -10.52 -26.23 -15.59
N HIS A 10 -9.76 -26.20 -16.66
CA HIS A 10 -8.61 -25.30 -16.81
C HIS A 10 -9.17 -23.90 -17.02
N ILE A 11 -9.34 -23.15 -15.90
CA ILE A 11 -9.83 -21.76 -15.96
C ILE A 11 -8.64 -20.90 -16.40
N ASN A 12 -8.82 -20.15 -17.48
CA ASN A 12 -7.79 -19.27 -18.03
C ASN A 12 -7.37 -18.24 -16.94
N PRO A 13 -6.07 -18.05 -16.66
CA PRO A 13 -5.58 -17.07 -15.68
C PRO A 13 -6.06 -15.64 -15.93
N TRP A 14 -6.33 -15.25 -17.18
CA TRP A 14 -6.94 -13.96 -17.49
C TRP A 14 -8.31 -13.74 -16.87
N ALA A 15 -9.03 -14.81 -16.56
CA ALA A 15 -10.34 -14.69 -15.92
C ALA A 15 -10.25 -14.32 -14.45
N TRP A 16 -9.13 -14.54 -13.76
CA TRP A 16 -9.06 -14.33 -12.32
C TRP A 16 -7.87 -13.49 -11.83
N VAL A 17 -6.70 -13.52 -12.48
CA VAL A 17 -5.53 -12.73 -12.03
C VAL A 17 -5.81 -11.22 -12.04
N PRO A 18 -6.33 -10.63 -13.12
CA PRO A 18 -6.65 -9.20 -13.16
C PRO A 18 -7.62 -8.75 -12.06
N SER A 19 -8.74 -9.47 -11.93
CA SER A 19 -9.78 -9.13 -10.96
C SER A 19 -9.35 -9.37 -9.51
N LEU A 20 -8.53 -10.40 -9.26
CA LEU A 20 -8.02 -10.71 -7.94
C LEU A 20 -7.10 -9.60 -7.42
N TYR A 21 -6.14 -9.15 -8.24
CA TYR A 21 -5.21 -8.10 -7.84
C TYR A 21 -5.82 -6.69 -7.86
N PHE A 22 -6.84 -6.47 -8.68
CA PHE A 22 -7.68 -5.28 -8.55
C PHE A 22 -8.41 -5.26 -7.18
N ALA A 23 -9.01 -6.38 -6.79
CA ALA A 23 -9.69 -6.51 -5.50
C ALA A 23 -8.71 -6.46 -4.30
N GLU A 24 -7.44 -6.85 -4.48
CA GLU A 24 -6.41 -6.77 -3.44
C GLU A 24 -6.04 -5.32 -3.09
N GLY A 25 -5.88 -4.45 -4.11
CA GLY A 25 -5.41 -3.09 -3.90
C GLY A 25 -6.46 -2.14 -3.29
N LEU A 26 -7.74 -2.31 -3.60
CA LEU A 26 -8.80 -1.37 -3.18
C LEU A 26 -8.95 -1.23 -1.65
N PRO A 27 -8.97 -2.30 -0.83
CA PRO A 27 -9.14 -2.16 0.61
C PRO A 27 -7.94 -1.47 1.26
N TYR A 28 -6.72 -1.73 0.77
CA TYR A 28 -5.53 -1.03 1.20
C TYR A 28 -5.66 0.49 0.96
N VAL A 29 -6.06 0.89 -0.24
CA VAL A 29 -6.30 2.30 -0.58
C VAL A 29 -7.43 2.91 0.26
N ALA A 30 -8.49 2.16 0.52
CA ALA A 30 -9.59 2.62 1.36
C ALA A 30 -9.12 2.95 2.79
N VAL A 31 -8.25 2.10 3.37
CA VAL A 31 -7.69 2.29 4.71
C VAL A 31 -6.65 3.40 4.74
N MET A 32 -5.74 3.45 3.75
CA MET A 32 -4.56 4.32 3.81
C MET A 32 -4.84 5.75 3.31
N THR A 33 -5.75 5.91 2.35
CA THR A 33 -5.98 7.20 1.70
C THR A 33 -7.43 7.68 1.86
N ILE A 34 -8.41 6.84 1.51
CA ILE A 34 -9.83 7.28 1.52
C ILE A 34 -10.28 7.59 2.96
N ALA A 35 -9.85 6.79 3.96
CA ALA A 35 -10.17 7.06 5.36
C ALA A 35 -9.64 8.42 5.83
N VAL A 36 -8.42 8.81 5.39
CA VAL A 36 -7.83 10.12 5.72
C VAL A 36 -8.68 11.25 5.15
N ILE A 37 -9.07 11.15 3.87
CA ILE A 37 -9.88 12.17 3.19
C ILE A 37 -11.29 12.24 3.81
N LEU A 38 -11.93 11.09 4.04
CA LEU A 38 -13.25 11.00 4.72
C LEU A 38 -13.22 11.72 6.07
N TYR A 39 -12.28 11.35 6.95
CA TYR A 39 -12.21 11.92 8.28
C TYR A 39 -11.88 13.41 8.25
N LYS A 40 -11.02 13.84 7.32
CA LYS A 40 -10.74 15.27 7.12
C LYS A 40 -11.99 16.06 6.73
N LYS A 41 -12.74 15.55 5.77
CA LYS A 41 -14.00 16.17 5.32
C LYS A 41 -15.09 16.16 6.40
N MET A 42 -15.10 15.15 7.27
CA MET A 42 -16.01 15.05 8.40
C MET A 42 -15.56 15.88 9.62
N GLY A 43 -14.47 16.64 9.52
CA GLY A 43 -14.03 17.61 10.54
C GLY A 43 -13.17 17.01 11.67
N ILE A 44 -12.62 15.81 11.50
CA ILE A 44 -11.68 15.22 12.46
C ILE A 44 -10.34 15.97 12.39
N SER A 45 -9.67 16.14 13.53
CA SER A 45 -8.36 16.79 13.65
C SER A 45 -7.26 16.03 12.87
N ASN A 46 -6.24 16.74 12.40
CA ASN A 46 -5.11 16.09 11.72
C ASN A 46 -4.35 15.17 12.67
N THR A 47 -4.28 15.54 13.96
CA THR A 47 -3.72 14.70 15.03
C THR A 47 -4.44 13.35 15.11
N ASP A 48 -5.76 13.37 15.25
CA ASP A 48 -6.55 12.13 15.37
C ASP A 48 -6.51 11.30 14.07
N ILE A 49 -6.61 11.97 12.91
CA ILE A 49 -6.50 11.30 11.61
C ILE A 49 -5.16 10.54 11.51
N ALA A 50 -4.04 11.24 11.75
CA ALA A 50 -2.72 10.64 11.61
C ALA A 50 -2.51 9.50 12.62
N LEU A 51 -2.90 9.72 13.88
CA LEU A 51 -2.77 8.72 14.95
C LEU A 51 -3.59 7.46 14.65
N TYR A 52 -4.90 7.62 14.48
CA TYR A 52 -5.79 6.45 14.36
C TYR A 52 -5.67 5.74 13.02
N THR A 53 -5.50 6.47 11.90
CA THR A 53 -5.24 5.81 10.61
C THR A 53 -3.81 5.27 10.50
N GLY A 54 -2.87 5.80 11.28
CA GLY A 54 -1.52 5.23 11.42
C GLY A 54 -1.55 3.83 12.03
N TRP A 55 -2.33 3.62 13.09
CA TRP A 55 -2.53 2.30 13.70
C TRP A 55 -3.10 1.26 12.73
N LEU A 56 -3.86 1.67 11.73
CA LEU A 56 -4.41 0.75 10.72
C LEU A 56 -3.34 0.07 9.86
N TYR A 57 -2.07 0.51 9.91
CA TYR A 57 -0.93 -0.21 9.30
C TYR A 57 -0.57 -1.51 10.04
N LEU A 58 -0.95 -1.62 11.33
CA LEU A 58 -0.53 -2.73 12.19
C LEU A 58 -0.79 -4.12 11.58
N PRO A 59 -1.94 -4.41 10.92
CA PRO A 59 -2.15 -5.70 10.30
C PRO A 59 -1.07 -6.09 9.29
N TRP A 60 -0.59 -5.16 8.47
CA TRP A 60 0.50 -5.43 7.51
C TRP A 60 1.87 -5.57 8.18
N VAL A 61 2.09 -4.87 9.31
CA VAL A 61 3.32 -5.01 10.12
C VAL A 61 3.43 -6.42 10.71
N ILE A 62 2.34 -6.92 11.28
CA ILE A 62 2.31 -8.20 11.99
C ILE A 62 1.83 -9.37 11.10
N LYS A 63 1.53 -9.13 9.82
CA LYS A 63 1.12 -10.13 8.81
C LYS A 63 1.95 -11.43 8.85
N PRO A 64 3.30 -11.41 8.99
CA PRO A 64 4.12 -12.62 9.06
C PRO A 64 3.74 -13.56 10.20
N PHE A 65 3.19 -13.06 11.31
CA PHE A 65 2.87 -13.89 12.48
C PHE A 65 1.63 -14.76 12.28
N TRP A 66 0.66 -14.35 11.47
CA TRP A 66 -0.52 -15.17 11.21
C TRP A 66 -0.59 -15.78 9.80
N SER A 67 0.33 -15.42 8.91
CA SER A 67 0.43 -16.05 7.58
C SER A 67 0.40 -17.57 7.64
N PRO A 68 1.12 -18.25 8.57
CA PRO A 68 1.05 -19.70 8.70
C PRO A 68 -0.34 -20.25 9.03
N MET A 69 -1.18 -19.50 9.74
CA MET A 69 -2.56 -19.92 10.06
C MET A 69 -3.42 -20.00 8.80
N VAL A 70 -3.18 -19.12 7.82
CA VAL A 70 -3.89 -19.13 6.55
C VAL A 70 -3.59 -20.41 5.77
N ASP A 71 -2.37 -20.97 5.91
CA ASP A 71 -1.98 -22.25 5.29
C ASP A 71 -2.61 -23.46 5.96
N LEU A 72 -2.81 -23.38 7.28
CA LEU A 72 -3.27 -24.50 8.09
C LEU A 72 -4.78 -24.69 8.10
N VAL A 73 -5.54 -23.58 8.12
CA VAL A 73 -6.97 -23.66 8.47
C VAL A 73 -7.81 -24.06 7.27
N ARG A 74 -7.57 -23.52 6.10
CA ARG A 74 -8.36 -23.77 4.88
C ARG A 74 -7.52 -23.54 3.63
N THR A 75 -8.11 -23.83 2.44
CA THR A 75 -7.51 -23.52 1.13
C THR A 75 -7.38 -22.01 0.92
N LYS A 76 -6.39 -21.58 0.14
CA LYS A 76 -6.21 -20.17 -0.24
C LYS A 76 -7.45 -19.62 -0.95
N ARG A 77 -8.05 -20.43 -1.83
CA ARG A 77 -9.31 -20.10 -2.51
C ARG A 77 -10.43 -19.77 -1.51
N TRP A 78 -10.59 -20.58 -0.46
CA TRP A 78 -11.60 -20.33 0.58
C TRP A 78 -11.36 -18.99 1.29
N TRP A 79 -10.11 -18.71 1.66
CA TRP A 79 -9.74 -17.45 2.30
C TRP A 79 -10.05 -16.26 1.42
N ILE A 80 -9.68 -16.29 0.11
CA ILE A 80 -9.96 -15.20 -0.84
C ILE A 80 -11.46 -14.87 -0.86
N VAL A 81 -12.31 -15.86 -1.12
CA VAL A 81 -13.75 -15.66 -1.24
C VAL A 81 -14.36 -15.17 0.07
N THR A 82 -13.96 -15.77 1.20
CA THR A 82 -14.48 -15.39 2.51
C THR A 82 -14.04 -13.97 2.90
N MET A 83 -12.76 -13.62 2.69
CA MET A 83 -12.28 -12.28 3.02
C MET A 83 -12.95 -11.21 2.16
N GLN A 84 -13.23 -11.48 0.90
CA GLN A 84 -13.99 -10.55 0.05
C GLN A 84 -15.43 -10.37 0.54
N ALA A 85 -16.08 -11.43 1.00
CA ALA A 85 -17.41 -11.31 1.63
C ALA A 85 -17.37 -10.50 2.93
N VAL A 86 -16.34 -10.72 3.77
CA VAL A 86 -16.15 -9.94 5.01
C VAL A 86 -15.84 -8.46 4.68
N LEU A 87 -15.05 -8.18 3.64
CA LEU A 87 -14.80 -6.81 3.17
C LEU A 87 -16.09 -6.14 2.71
N ALA A 88 -16.97 -6.85 2.00
CA ALA A 88 -18.28 -6.32 1.61
C ALA A 88 -19.12 -5.90 2.83
N ILE A 89 -19.19 -6.74 3.86
CA ILE A 89 -19.89 -6.45 5.12
C ILE A 89 -19.22 -5.27 5.85
N ALA A 90 -17.88 -5.23 5.90
CA ALA A 90 -17.17 -4.17 6.57
C ALA A 90 -17.40 -2.81 5.89
N PHE A 91 -17.36 -2.75 4.56
CA PHE A 91 -17.67 -1.51 3.82
C PHE A 91 -19.14 -1.11 3.95
N ALA A 92 -20.07 -2.07 3.98
CA ALA A 92 -21.48 -1.78 4.30
C ALA A 92 -21.62 -1.18 5.71
N GLY A 93 -20.89 -1.70 6.69
CA GLY A 93 -20.85 -1.16 8.05
C GLY A 93 -20.33 0.28 8.08
N ILE A 94 -19.24 0.58 7.37
CA ILE A 94 -18.74 1.96 7.25
C ILE A 94 -19.82 2.86 6.64
N ALA A 95 -20.42 2.47 5.50
CA ALA A 95 -21.49 3.23 4.86
C ALA A 95 -22.65 3.52 5.79
N PHE A 96 -23.07 2.51 6.56
CA PHE A 96 -24.21 2.63 7.48
C PHE A 96 -23.92 3.58 8.64
N PHE A 97 -22.69 3.59 9.17
CA PHE A 97 -22.35 4.37 10.35
C PHE A 97 -21.81 5.78 10.05
N ILE A 98 -21.49 6.15 8.80
CA ILE A 98 -21.07 7.52 8.44
C ILE A 98 -22.06 8.59 8.92
N PRO A 99 -23.39 8.47 8.77
CA PRO A 99 -24.32 9.49 9.25
C PRO A 99 -24.62 9.43 10.77
N ALA A 100 -24.03 8.48 11.50
CA ALA A 100 -24.30 8.31 12.93
C ALA A 100 -23.58 9.36 13.80
N GLN A 101 -24.12 9.66 14.97
CA GLN A 101 -23.52 10.62 15.92
C GLN A 101 -22.09 10.23 16.36
N PHE A 102 -21.81 8.92 16.52
CA PHE A 102 -20.50 8.40 16.91
C PHE A 102 -19.74 7.82 15.70
N PHE A 103 -19.92 8.40 14.51
CA PHE A 103 -19.40 7.88 13.24
C PHE A 103 -17.91 7.54 13.31
N PHE A 104 -17.08 8.40 13.90
CA PHE A 104 -15.63 8.23 13.93
C PHE A 104 -15.21 6.91 14.58
N ARG A 105 -15.74 6.62 15.78
CA ARG A 105 -15.40 5.38 16.51
C ARG A 105 -15.93 4.14 15.81
N LEU A 106 -17.16 4.22 15.30
CA LEU A 106 -17.83 3.09 14.65
C LEU A 106 -17.18 2.77 13.30
N THR A 107 -16.96 3.77 12.46
CA THR A 107 -16.29 3.55 11.17
C THR A 107 -14.83 3.12 11.36
N LEU A 108 -14.13 3.63 12.38
CA LEU A 108 -12.76 3.21 12.71
C LEU A 108 -12.72 1.72 13.08
N ALA A 109 -13.68 1.22 13.85
CA ALA A 109 -13.78 -0.21 14.17
C ALA A 109 -13.96 -1.06 12.90
N PHE A 110 -14.78 -0.62 11.94
CA PHE A 110 -14.92 -1.28 10.65
C PHE A 110 -13.67 -1.13 9.78
N PHE A 111 -12.95 0.00 9.82
CA PHE A 111 -11.65 0.12 9.14
C PHE A 111 -10.60 -0.85 9.70
N TRP A 112 -10.60 -1.13 11.00
CA TRP A 112 -9.80 -2.20 11.57
C TRP A 112 -10.16 -3.56 10.99
N LEU A 113 -11.45 -3.86 10.88
CA LEU A 113 -11.92 -5.09 10.23
C LEU A 113 -11.46 -5.14 8.76
N VAL A 114 -11.59 -4.04 8.00
CA VAL A 114 -11.09 -3.94 6.62
C VAL A 114 -9.58 -4.20 6.58
N ALA A 115 -8.79 -3.59 7.46
CA ALA A 115 -7.33 -3.70 7.47
C ALA A 115 -6.85 -5.15 7.74
N PHE A 116 -7.40 -5.82 8.77
CA PHE A 116 -7.08 -7.22 9.05
C PHE A 116 -7.54 -8.16 7.93
N THR A 117 -8.74 -7.93 7.41
CA THR A 117 -9.30 -8.73 6.32
C THR A 117 -8.50 -8.56 5.03
N SER A 118 -8.09 -7.33 4.71
CA SER A 118 -7.24 -7.03 3.55
C SER A 118 -5.87 -7.70 3.66
N ALA A 119 -5.20 -7.55 4.82
CA ALA A 119 -3.90 -8.20 5.03
C ALA A 119 -3.98 -9.74 4.96
N THR A 120 -5.10 -10.32 5.38
CA THR A 120 -5.34 -11.77 5.26
C THR A 120 -5.65 -12.17 3.81
N HIS A 121 -6.41 -11.32 3.10
CA HIS A 121 -6.69 -11.51 1.67
C HIS A 121 -5.40 -11.50 0.84
N ASP A 122 -4.47 -10.55 1.11
CA ASP A 122 -3.16 -10.47 0.43
C ASP A 122 -2.37 -11.78 0.61
N ILE A 123 -2.29 -12.32 1.84
CA ILE A 123 -1.62 -13.60 2.10
C ILE A 123 -2.23 -14.73 1.25
N ALA A 124 -3.56 -14.77 1.20
CA ALA A 124 -4.27 -15.80 0.47
C ALA A 124 -4.12 -15.63 -1.04
N ALA A 125 -4.19 -14.40 -1.56
CA ALA A 125 -4.07 -14.08 -2.98
C ALA A 125 -2.67 -14.39 -3.51
N ASP A 126 -1.61 -13.96 -2.81
CA ASP A 126 -0.23 -14.26 -3.17
C ASP A 126 0.08 -15.77 -3.12
N GLY A 127 -0.40 -16.46 -2.07
CA GLY A 127 -0.28 -17.90 -1.98
C GLY A 127 -1.05 -18.64 -3.08
N PHE A 128 -2.25 -18.17 -3.41
CA PHE A 128 -3.06 -18.76 -4.48
C PHE A 128 -2.44 -18.55 -5.87
N TYR A 129 -1.84 -17.39 -6.12
CA TYR A 129 -1.10 -17.12 -7.35
C TYR A 129 0.02 -18.15 -7.58
N MET A 130 0.77 -18.50 -6.54
CA MET A 130 1.84 -19.51 -6.62
C MET A 130 1.31 -20.94 -6.80
N HIS A 131 0.11 -21.24 -6.28
CA HIS A 131 -0.51 -22.57 -6.40
C HIS A 131 -1.34 -22.74 -7.67
N GLY A 132 -1.90 -21.65 -8.19
CA GLY A 132 -2.82 -21.66 -9.33
C GLY A 132 -2.15 -21.54 -10.69
N LEU A 133 -0.86 -21.14 -10.72
CA LEU A 133 -0.08 -20.91 -11.93
C LEU A 133 1.20 -21.74 -11.94
N ASP A 134 1.62 -22.21 -13.12
CA ASP A 134 2.96 -22.76 -13.30
C ASP A 134 4.03 -21.65 -13.36
N SER A 135 5.32 -22.00 -13.37
CA SER A 135 6.42 -21.04 -13.34
C SER A 135 6.45 -20.11 -14.55
N HIS A 136 5.99 -20.58 -15.72
CA HIS A 136 5.91 -19.77 -16.94
C HIS A 136 4.80 -18.73 -16.82
N ASP A 137 3.60 -19.17 -16.43
CA ASP A 137 2.45 -18.28 -16.22
C ASP A 137 2.70 -17.28 -15.08
N GLN A 138 3.35 -17.69 -13.99
CA GLN A 138 3.76 -16.78 -12.90
C GLN A 138 4.64 -15.65 -13.43
N SER A 139 5.63 -15.96 -14.27
CA SER A 139 6.53 -14.97 -14.86
C SER A 139 5.80 -14.02 -15.82
N PHE A 140 4.83 -14.54 -16.60
CA PHE A 140 4.03 -13.72 -17.49
C PHE A 140 3.06 -12.80 -16.73
N PHE A 141 2.32 -13.35 -15.78
CA PHE A 141 1.28 -12.62 -15.07
C PHE A 141 1.79 -11.69 -13.97
N VAL A 142 3.08 -11.71 -13.59
CA VAL A 142 3.63 -10.80 -12.57
C VAL A 142 3.48 -9.33 -12.94
N GLY A 143 3.66 -8.98 -14.21
CA GLY A 143 3.43 -7.62 -14.71
C GLY A 143 1.94 -7.24 -14.71
N ILE A 144 1.08 -8.19 -15.10
CA ILE A 144 -0.37 -8.00 -15.14
C ILE A 144 -0.94 -7.77 -13.74
N ARG A 145 -0.57 -8.59 -12.75
CA ARG A 145 -0.99 -8.39 -11.36
C ARG A 145 -0.61 -7.01 -10.84
N SER A 146 0.63 -6.60 -11.08
CA SER A 146 1.12 -5.28 -10.66
C SER A 146 0.34 -4.14 -11.33
N THR A 147 0.02 -4.28 -12.61
CA THR A 147 -0.78 -3.30 -13.36
C THR A 147 -2.18 -3.16 -12.77
N PHE A 148 -2.87 -4.26 -12.52
CA PHE A 148 -4.24 -4.22 -11.98
C PHE A 148 -4.28 -3.74 -10.53
N TYR A 149 -3.25 -4.02 -9.73
CA TYR A 149 -3.08 -3.39 -8.42
C TYR A 149 -2.96 -1.87 -8.53
N ARG A 150 -2.20 -1.33 -9.51
CA ARG A 150 -2.09 0.12 -9.74
C ARG A 150 -3.39 0.72 -10.26
N ILE A 151 -4.11 0.02 -11.15
CA ILE A 151 -5.45 0.44 -11.62
C ILE A 151 -6.41 0.54 -10.42
N SER A 152 -6.37 -0.40 -9.48
CA SER A 152 -7.20 -0.31 -8.27
C SER A 152 -6.85 0.89 -7.40
N THR A 153 -5.57 1.28 -7.35
CA THR A 153 -5.14 2.49 -6.63
C THR A 153 -5.74 3.75 -7.27
N ILE A 154 -5.68 3.86 -8.61
CA ILE A 154 -6.32 4.97 -9.35
C ILE A 154 -7.84 4.96 -9.13
N ALA A 155 -8.48 3.79 -9.19
CA ALA A 155 -9.91 3.66 -8.97
C ALA A 155 -10.30 4.09 -7.54
N GLY A 156 -9.52 3.70 -6.52
CA GLY A 156 -9.78 4.03 -5.12
C GLY A 156 -9.57 5.51 -4.82
N GLN A 157 -8.34 5.99 -4.91
CA GLN A 157 -8.03 7.37 -4.50
C GLN A 157 -8.23 8.42 -5.59
N GLY A 158 -8.46 8.01 -6.83
CA GLY A 158 -8.87 8.89 -7.94
C GLY A 158 -10.39 8.86 -8.12
N LEU A 159 -10.89 7.82 -8.80
CA LEU A 159 -12.31 7.76 -9.22
C LEU A 159 -13.31 7.86 -8.05
N LEU A 160 -13.12 7.07 -6.99
CA LEU A 160 -14.06 7.08 -5.85
C LEU A 160 -14.04 8.42 -5.10
N VAL A 161 -12.88 9.07 -4.98
CA VAL A 161 -12.76 10.40 -4.37
C VAL A 161 -13.40 11.47 -5.26
N ILE A 162 -13.25 11.37 -6.59
CA ILE A 162 -13.95 12.26 -7.53
C ILE A 162 -15.47 12.09 -7.40
N ILE A 163 -15.97 10.85 -7.34
CA ILE A 163 -17.40 10.57 -7.13
C ILE A 163 -17.89 11.20 -5.82
N ALA A 164 -17.13 11.04 -4.73
CA ALA A 164 -17.46 11.68 -3.45
C ALA A 164 -17.58 13.19 -3.60
N GLY A 165 -16.58 13.82 -4.24
CA GLY A 165 -16.57 15.27 -4.47
C GLY A 165 -17.74 15.75 -5.33
N LEU A 166 -18.05 15.06 -6.43
CA LEU A 166 -19.18 15.42 -7.30
C LEU A 166 -20.54 15.33 -6.56
N ILE A 167 -20.74 14.31 -5.72
CA ILE A 167 -21.96 14.17 -4.91
C ILE A 167 -21.99 15.30 -3.86
N GLU A 168 -20.86 15.63 -3.25
CA GLU A 168 -20.73 16.72 -2.29
C GLU A 168 -21.10 18.06 -2.96
N ASP A 169 -20.52 18.36 -4.13
CA ASP A 169 -20.75 19.60 -4.88
C ASP A 169 -22.24 19.74 -5.28
N HIS A 170 -22.92 18.64 -5.65
CA HIS A 170 -24.32 18.68 -6.07
C HIS A 170 -25.31 18.70 -4.91
N THR A 171 -24.99 18.05 -3.79
CA THR A 171 -25.96 17.87 -2.69
C THR A 171 -25.66 18.71 -1.47
N GLY A 172 -24.44 19.22 -1.33
CA GLY A 172 -23.95 19.90 -0.11
C GLY A 172 -23.82 18.95 1.10
N LYS A 173 -23.99 17.62 0.93
CA LYS A 173 -24.07 16.67 2.03
C LYS A 173 -22.85 15.75 2.05
N ILE A 174 -21.82 16.11 2.82
CA ILE A 174 -20.59 15.33 2.99
C ILE A 174 -20.89 13.86 3.46
N PRO A 175 -21.71 13.61 4.50
CA PRO A 175 -22.00 12.23 4.91
C PRO A 175 -22.59 11.38 3.79
N LEU A 176 -23.51 11.92 2.99
CA LEU A 176 -24.13 11.20 1.88
C LEU A 176 -23.11 10.79 0.82
N SER A 177 -22.21 11.70 0.44
CA SER A 177 -21.20 11.43 -0.58
C SER A 177 -20.33 10.21 -0.20
N TRP A 178 -19.87 10.16 1.02
CA TRP A 178 -19.03 9.05 1.51
C TRP A 178 -19.82 7.78 1.77
N THR A 179 -21.08 7.89 2.24
CA THR A 179 -21.98 6.73 2.32
C THR A 179 -22.12 6.03 0.98
N VAL A 180 -22.33 6.79 -0.10
CA VAL A 180 -22.44 6.24 -1.46
C VAL A 180 -21.12 5.57 -1.89
N VAL A 181 -19.96 6.19 -1.64
CA VAL A 181 -18.65 5.60 -1.97
C VAL A 181 -18.45 4.26 -1.29
N PHE A 182 -18.73 4.16 0.01
CA PHE A 182 -18.57 2.90 0.73
C PHE A 182 -19.64 1.86 0.39
N ALA A 183 -20.85 2.29 0.00
CA ALA A 183 -21.85 1.39 -0.56
C ALA A 183 -21.41 0.80 -1.91
N ILE A 184 -20.79 1.61 -2.78
CA ILE A 184 -20.19 1.13 -4.04
C ILE A 184 -19.12 0.08 -3.74
N LEU A 185 -18.19 0.35 -2.80
CA LEU A 185 -17.17 -0.62 -2.39
C LEU A 185 -17.77 -1.90 -1.84
N SER A 186 -18.81 -1.80 -1.01
CA SER A 186 -19.52 -2.96 -0.47
C SER A 186 -20.11 -3.84 -1.58
N ILE A 187 -20.84 -3.25 -2.51
CA ILE A 187 -21.43 -3.96 -3.66
C ILE A 187 -20.35 -4.60 -4.52
N LEU A 188 -19.25 -3.86 -4.80
CA LEU A 188 -18.15 -4.36 -5.59
C LEU A 188 -17.51 -5.59 -4.96
N PHE A 189 -17.25 -5.57 -3.64
CA PHE A 189 -16.67 -6.72 -2.94
C PHE A 189 -17.63 -7.88 -2.79
N PHE A 190 -18.92 -7.64 -2.64
CA PHE A 190 -19.94 -8.68 -2.69
C PHE A 190 -19.94 -9.38 -4.06
N LEU A 191 -19.95 -8.61 -5.15
CA LEU A 191 -19.88 -9.15 -6.51
C LEU A 191 -18.55 -9.86 -6.79
N ALA A 192 -17.42 -9.31 -6.29
CA ALA A 192 -16.11 -9.94 -6.40
C ALA A 192 -16.07 -11.30 -5.69
N SER A 193 -16.65 -11.40 -4.48
CA SER A 193 -16.75 -12.65 -3.74
C SER A 193 -17.54 -13.72 -4.53
N LEU A 194 -18.68 -13.35 -5.12
CA LEU A 194 -19.47 -14.25 -5.95
C LEU A 194 -18.71 -14.66 -7.23
N TYR A 195 -18.09 -13.69 -7.89
CA TYR A 195 -17.29 -13.92 -9.08
C TYR A 195 -16.13 -14.86 -8.81
N HIS A 196 -15.32 -14.60 -7.79
CA HIS A 196 -14.17 -15.42 -7.43
C HIS A 196 -14.57 -16.79 -6.87
N ALA A 197 -15.74 -16.92 -6.26
CA ALA A 197 -16.30 -18.23 -5.91
C ALA A 197 -16.52 -19.12 -7.15
N TRP A 198 -16.76 -18.50 -8.31
CA TRP A 198 -16.92 -19.20 -9.59
C TRP A 198 -15.63 -19.22 -10.43
N ALA A 199 -14.92 -18.11 -10.56
CA ALA A 199 -13.79 -17.92 -11.49
C ALA A 199 -12.46 -18.47 -10.99
N LEU A 200 -12.25 -18.62 -9.66
CA LEU A 200 -10.99 -19.19 -9.16
C LEU A 200 -10.91 -20.68 -9.40
N PRO A 201 -9.82 -21.19 -10.01
CA PRO A 201 -9.57 -22.61 -10.17
C PRO A 201 -9.47 -23.33 -8.81
N ARG A 202 -9.46 -24.66 -8.86
CA ARG A 202 -9.25 -25.54 -7.69
C ARG A 202 -8.00 -26.39 -7.91
N PRO A 203 -6.80 -25.79 -7.82
CA PRO A 203 -5.57 -26.53 -8.04
C PRO A 203 -5.40 -27.62 -6.96
N ALA A 204 -4.84 -28.76 -7.36
CA ALA A 204 -4.60 -29.86 -6.44
C ALA A 204 -3.56 -29.53 -5.36
N SER A 205 -2.71 -28.52 -5.62
CA SER A 205 -1.71 -27.96 -4.72
C SER A 205 -2.29 -27.06 -3.63
N ASP A 206 -3.48 -26.46 -3.85
CA ASP A 206 -4.18 -25.67 -2.84
C ASP A 206 -4.94 -26.58 -1.87
N ARG A 207 -4.18 -27.37 -1.12
CA ARG A 207 -4.72 -28.27 -0.10
C ARG A 207 -4.38 -27.76 1.28
N HIS A 208 -5.29 -27.99 2.19
CA HIS A 208 -5.03 -27.95 3.62
C HIS A 208 -3.90 -28.95 3.94
N ALA A 209 -2.89 -28.55 4.69
CA ALA A 209 -1.77 -29.39 5.09
C ALA A 209 -2.04 -30.00 6.48
N PRO A 210 -2.73 -31.18 6.56
CA PRO A 210 -3.17 -31.74 7.83
C PRO A 210 -2.02 -32.22 8.71
N ASP A 211 -0.83 -32.45 8.12
CA ASP A 211 0.33 -33.04 8.82
C ASP A 211 1.25 -32.00 9.48
N ARG A 212 1.01 -30.70 9.28
CA ARG A 212 1.78 -29.63 9.94
C ARG A 212 1.10 -29.23 11.25
N THR A 213 1.76 -29.50 12.36
CA THR A 213 1.28 -29.04 13.67
C THR A 213 1.55 -27.54 13.84
N VAL A 214 0.64 -26.83 14.52
CA VAL A 214 0.81 -25.40 14.86
C VAL A 214 2.16 -25.15 15.56
N GLY A 215 2.55 -26.05 16.47
CA GLY A 215 3.83 -25.98 17.18
C GLY A 215 5.05 -26.10 16.26
N GLY A 216 4.98 -26.95 15.24
CA GLY A 216 6.04 -27.10 14.23
C GLY A 216 6.24 -25.83 13.40
N ILE A 217 5.13 -25.24 12.94
CA ILE A 217 5.16 -24.01 12.14
C ILE A 217 5.63 -22.81 12.97
N LEU A 218 5.15 -22.66 14.21
CA LEU A 218 5.63 -21.61 15.10
C LEU A 218 7.13 -21.73 15.38
N ARG A 219 7.62 -22.95 15.59
CA ARG A 219 9.05 -23.21 15.76
C ARG A 219 9.85 -22.82 14.52
N GLU A 220 9.40 -23.22 13.33
CA GLU A 220 10.03 -22.88 12.05
C GLU A 220 10.02 -21.38 11.82
N SER A 221 8.90 -20.71 12.09
CA SER A 221 8.78 -19.24 12.01
C SER A 221 9.74 -18.55 12.98
N LEU A 222 9.84 -19.00 14.23
CA LEU A 222 10.78 -18.45 15.22
C LEU A 222 12.25 -18.64 14.81
N LEU A 223 12.60 -19.81 14.25
CA LEU A 223 13.94 -20.07 13.73
C LEU A 223 14.27 -19.15 12.56
N THR A 224 13.33 -18.93 11.66
CA THR A 224 13.47 -18.00 10.53
C THR A 224 13.61 -16.55 11.01
N PHE A 225 12.81 -16.13 11.99
CA PHE A 225 12.98 -14.82 12.64
C PHE A 225 14.38 -14.68 13.24
N ARG A 226 14.82 -15.66 14.02
CA ARG A 226 16.16 -15.66 14.60
C ARG A 226 17.24 -15.55 13.51
N SER A 227 17.14 -16.32 12.43
CA SER A 227 18.13 -16.28 11.32
C SER A 227 18.19 -14.91 10.65
N PHE A 228 17.07 -14.20 10.52
CA PHE A 228 17.02 -12.83 10.01
C PHE A 228 17.86 -11.86 10.86
N PHE A 229 17.68 -11.86 12.18
CA PHE A 229 18.42 -10.99 13.10
C PHE A 229 19.90 -11.37 13.26
N MET A 230 20.27 -12.58 12.86
CA MET A 230 21.68 -13.03 12.86
C MET A 230 22.42 -12.67 11.56
N LYS A 231 21.75 -12.07 10.57
CA LYS A 231 22.39 -11.67 9.31
C LYS A 231 23.48 -10.61 9.54
N LYS A 232 24.53 -10.70 8.74
CA LYS A 232 25.60 -9.69 8.71
C LYS A 232 25.02 -8.32 8.32
N ASN A 233 25.45 -7.27 9.00
CA ASN A 233 24.97 -5.90 8.78
C ASN A 233 23.46 -5.68 9.10
N ILE A 234 22.90 -6.44 10.03
CA ILE A 234 21.48 -6.33 10.40
C ILE A 234 21.12 -4.94 10.93
N VAL A 235 21.98 -4.31 11.76
CA VAL A 235 21.68 -2.99 12.35
C VAL A 235 21.60 -1.90 11.28
N PRO A 236 22.59 -1.71 10.37
CA PRO A 236 22.43 -0.81 9.23
C PRO A 236 21.21 -1.10 8.37
N ALA A 237 20.90 -2.38 8.13
CA ALA A 237 19.73 -2.78 7.34
C ALA A 237 18.40 -2.39 8.03
N LEU A 238 18.29 -2.62 9.34
CA LEU A 238 17.10 -2.21 10.11
C LEU A 238 16.94 -0.69 10.13
N LEU A 239 18.03 0.05 10.34
CA LEU A 239 18.00 1.52 10.29
C LEU A 239 17.57 2.01 8.91
N PHE A 240 18.06 1.39 7.85
CA PHE A 240 17.62 1.70 6.49
C PHE A 240 16.14 1.40 6.30
N MET A 241 15.65 0.22 6.69
CA MET A 241 14.25 -0.18 6.56
C MET A 241 13.30 0.76 7.30
N LEU A 242 13.70 1.26 8.48
CA LEU A 242 12.87 2.10 9.32
C LEU A 242 12.93 3.60 8.94
N LEU A 243 14.10 4.09 8.52
CA LEU A 243 14.34 5.53 8.41
C LEU A 243 14.45 6.04 6.97
N PHE A 244 14.64 5.17 5.98
CA PHE A 244 14.73 5.60 4.58
C PHE A 244 13.50 6.37 4.12
N ARG A 245 12.32 5.98 4.58
CA ARG A 245 11.02 6.59 4.26
C ARG A 245 10.49 7.51 5.36
N LEU A 246 11.35 7.99 6.24
CA LEU A 246 10.93 8.85 7.37
C LEU A 246 10.19 10.13 6.92
N PRO A 247 10.64 10.90 5.91
CA PRO A 247 9.90 12.04 5.41
C PRO A 247 8.57 11.62 4.78
N GLU A 248 8.57 10.64 3.91
CA GLU A 248 7.40 10.12 3.20
C GLU A 248 6.30 9.62 4.16
N ALA A 249 6.68 8.91 5.23
CA ALA A 249 5.75 8.42 6.23
C ALA A 249 4.91 9.54 6.87
N GLN A 250 5.48 10.71 7.01
CA GLN A 250 4.83 11.91 7.54
C GLN A 250 4.03 12.61 6.44
N LEU A 251 4.61 12.79 5.25
CA LEU A 251 3.97 13.45 4.12
C LEU A 251 2.66 12.80 3.72
N VAL A 252 2.63 11.47 3.56
CA VAL A 252 1.44 10.74 3.11
C VAL A 252 0.21 10.96 4.00
N LYS A 253 0.41 11.30 5.29
CA LYS A 253 -0.68 11.62 6.22
C LYS A 253 -1.17 13.06 6.12
N ILE A 254 -0.31 13.97 5.69
CA ILE A 254 -0.56 15.43 5.75
C ILE A 254 -0.88 16.04 4.38
N ILE A 255 -0.45 15.42 3.28
CA ILE A 255 -0.69 15.96 1.93
C ILE A 255 -2.19 16.16 1.66
N ASN A 256 -3.04 15.13 1.86
CA ASN A 256 -4.47 15.27 1.62
C ASN A 256 -5.14 16.33 2.52
N PRO A 257 -4.89 16.36 3.86
CA PRO A 257 -5.29 17.47 4.70
C PRO A 257 -4.82 18.85 4.19
N PHE A 258 -3.58 18.98 3.74
CA PHE A 258 -3.03 20.22 3.21
C PHE A 258 -3.76 20.70 1.93
N LEU A 259 -4.04 19.78 1.01
CA LEU A 259 -4.76 20.11 -0.22
C LEU A 259 -6.20 20.55 0.07
N LEU A 260 -6.86 19.98 1.09
CA LEU A 260 -8.26 20.22 1.43
C LEU A 260 -8.49 21.40 2.35
N ASP A 261 -7.55 21.65 3.30
CA ASP A 261 -7.73 22.72 4.30
C ASP A 261 -7.80 24.09 3.64
N PRO A 262 -8.67 24.97 4.17
CA PRO A 262 -8.77 26.36 3.69
C PRO A 262 -7.44 27.12 3.77
N ILE A 263 -7.24 28.08 2.88
CA ILE A 263 -6.06 28.96 2.85
C ILE A 263 -5.85 29.64 4.21
N ALA A 264 -6.93 30.02 4.88
CA ALA A 264 -6.87 30.63 6.22
C ALA A 264 -6.23 29.71 7.29
N LYS A 265 -6.24 28.39 7.08
CA LYS A 265 -5.55 27.40 7.92
C LYS A 265 -4.17 27.00 7.36
N GLY A 266 -3.72 27.64 6.30
CA GLY A 266 -2.44 27.37 5.64
C GLY A 266 -2.49 26.23 4.62
N GLY A 267 -3.67 25.71 4.28
CA GLY A 267 -3.88 24.75 3.20
C GLY A 267 -4.08 25.38 1.84
N LEU A 268 -4.47 24.60 0.83
CA LEU A 268 -4.74 25.07 -0.54
C LEU A 268 -6.22 25.26 -0.86
N GLY A 269 -7.14 24.77 -0.03
CA GLY A 269 -8.59 24.94 -0.20
C GLY A 269 -9.18 24.25 -1.43
N LEU A 270 -8.56 23.16 -1.91
CA LEU A 270 -9.05 22.43 -3.07
C LEU A 270 -10.32 21.63 -2.74
N SER A 271 -11.20 21.46 -3.73
CA SER A 271 -12.36 20.58 -3.58
C SER A 271 -11.95 19.10 -3.50
N THR A 272 -12.83 18.26 -2.94
CA THR A 272 -12.59 16.81 -2.84
C THR A 272 -12.39 16.18 -4.21
N SER A 273 -13.19 16.57 -5.21
CA SER A 273 -13.06 16.10 -6.60
C SER A 273 -11.70 16.49 -7.20
N THR A 274 -11.24 17.72 -6.95
CA THR A 274 -9.92 18.18 -7.40
C THR A 274 -8.79 17.38 -6.77
N VAL A 275 -8.86 17.07 -5.47
CA VAL A 275 -7.86 16.21 -4.79
C VAL A 275 -7.83 14.81 -5.41
N GLY A 276 -8.98 14.24 -5.77
CA GLY A 276 -9.04 12.96 -6.48
C GLY A 276 -8.33 13.01 -7.85
N ILE A 277 -8.42 14.11 -8.58
CA ILE A 277 -7.71 14.30 -9.84
C ILE A 277 -6.21 14.47 -9.60
N VAL A 278 -5.84 15.42 -8.75
CA VAL A 278 -4.44 15.81 -8.51
C VAL A 278 -3.64 14.66 -7.91
N TYR A 279 -4.05 14.18 -6.76
CA TYR A 279 -3.29 13.19 -6.02
C TYR A 279 -3.63 11.76 -6.43
N GLY A 280 -4.93 11.48 -6.61
CA GLY A 280 -5.42 10.15 -6.92
C GLY A 280 -5.26 9.75 -8.39
N THR A 281 -5.09 10.67 -9.32
CA THR A 281 -4.92 10.37 -10.75
C THR A 281 -3.56 10.81 -11.25
N VAL A 282 -3.28 12.12 -11.26
CA VAL A 282 -2.01 12.66 -11.77
C VAL A 282 -0.82 12.14 -10.95
N GLY A 283 -0.96 12.12 -9.62
CA GLY A 283 0.07 11.58 -8.72
C GLY A 283 0.37 10.11 -9.01
N ILE A 284 -0.65 9.26 -9.18
CA ILE A 284 -0.45 7.83 -9.45
C ILE A 284 0.20 7.60 -10.82
N ILE A 285 -0.11 8.41 -11.81
CA ILE A 285 0.58 8.35 -13.11
C ILE A 285 2.06 8.67 -12.93
N GLY A 286 2.40 9.74 -12.20
CA GLY A 286 3.78 10.10 -11.85
C GLY A 286 4.51 8.98 -11.13
N LEU A 287 3.91 8.46 -10.06
CA LEU A 287 4.43 7.31 -9.28
C LEU A 287 4.72 6.08 -10.16
N THR A 288 3.80 5.77 -11.06
CA THR A 288 3.93 4.60 -11.94
C THR A 288 5.07 4.77 -12.93
N LEU A 289 5.14 5.92 -13.60
CA LEU A 289 6.21 6.23 -14.55
C LEU A 289 7.58 6.26 -13.85
N GLY A 290 7.66 6.89 -12.68
CA GLY A 290 8.86 6.90 -11.85
C GLY A 290 9.33 5.49 -11.49
N GLY A 291 8.43 4.63 -11.02
CA GLY A 291 8.75 3.24 -10.67
C GLY A 291 9.23 2.40 -11.86
N ILE A 292 8.58 2.54 -13.04
CA ILE A 292 9.01 1.86 -14.27
C ILE A 292 10.42 2.30 -14.67
N LEU A 293 10.66 3.62 -14.75
CA LEU A 293 11.97 4.16 -15.13
C LEU A 293 13.04 3.83 -14.09
N GLY A 294 12.70 3.82 -12.80
CA GLY A 294 13.57 3.38 -11.73
C GLY A 294 14.00 1.91 -11.89
N GLY A 295 13.05 1.03 -12.23
CA GLY A 295 13.33 -0.37 -12.52
C GLY A 295 14.26 -0.56 -13.72
N ILE A 296 14.00 0.15 -14.82
CA ILE A 296 14.85 0.13 -16.02
C ILE A 296 16.27 0.62 -15.69
N ALA A 297 16.39 1.75 -14.98
CA ALA A 297 17.70 2.31 -14.60
C ALA A 297 18.50 1.33 -13.72
N ALA A 298 17.85 0.75 -12.71
CA ALA A 298 18.49 -0.22 -11.82
C ALA A 298 18.94 -1.48 -12.56
N SER A 299 18.11 -2.00 -13.51
CA SER A 299 18.45 -3.20 -14.28
C SER A 299 19.67 -3.01 -15.21
N GLN A 300 19.91 -1.79 -15.69
CA GLN A 300 21.06 -1.48 -16.55
C GLN A 300 22.32 -1.18 -15.75
N GLY A 301 22.22 -0.47 -14.63
CA GLY A 301 23.37 0.04 -13.89
C GLY A 301 23.66 -0.65 -12.56
N GLY A 302 22.75 -1.48 -12.06
CA GLY A 302 22.79 -2.07 -10.73
C GLY A 302 22.37 -1.11 -9.61
N LEU A 303 21.96 -1.67 -8.48
CA LEU A 303 21.46 -0.89 -7.34
C LEU A 303 22.51 0.07 -6.78
N LYS A 304 23.77 -0.37 -6.66
CA LYS A 304 24.84 0.44 -6.06
C LYS A 304 25.09 1.75 -6.82
N ARG A 305 25.02 1.72 -8.15
CA ARG A 305 25.21 2.90 -9.01
C ARG A 305 24.04 3.88 -8.88
N TRP A 306 22.82 3.35 -8.85
CA TRP A 306 21.61 4.16 -8.87
C TRP A 306 21.11 4.56 -7.50
N LEU A 307 21.69 4.04 -6.40
CA LEU A 307 21.24 4.35 -5.04
C LEU A 307 21.15 5.87 -4.80
N TRP A 308 22.24 6.61 -5.04
CA TRP A 308 22.28 8.04 -4.75
C TRP A 308 21.36 8.89 -5.65
N PRO A 309 21.34 8.70 -6.99
CA PRO A 309 20.32 9.35 -7.82
C PRO A 309 18.88 9.06 -7.36
N MET A 310 18.60 7.83 -6.93
CA MET A 310 17.28 7.44 -6.43
C MET A 310 16.95 8.06 -5.07
N VAL A 311 17.95 8.19 -4.17
CA VAL A 311 17.80 8.92 -2.90
C VAL A 311 17.48 10.38 -3.16
N CYS A 312 18.19 11.05 -4.06
CA CYS A 312 17.89 12.42 -4.45
C CYS A 312 16.50 12.55 -5.06
N ALA A 313 16.11 11.58 -5.89
CA ALA A 313 14.80 11.61 -6.56
C ALA A 313 13.62 11.43 -5.59
N ILE A 314 13.78 10.69 -4.49
CA ILE A 314 12.71 10.51 -3.49
C ILE A 314 12.65 11.66 -2.48
N THR A 315 13.72 12.44 -2.31
CA THR A 315 13.82 13.44 -1.25
C THR A 315 13.71 14.88 -1.75
N LEU A 316 14.41 15.23 -2.85
CA LEU A 316 14.43 16.62 -3.32
C LEU A 316 13.08 17.12 -3.82
N PRO A 317 12.24 16.31 -4.49
CA PRO A 317 10.92 16.73 -4.89
C PRO A 317 9.98 17.14 -3.75
N ASP A 318 10.19 16.70 -2.52
CA ASP A 318 9.40 17.12 -1.36
C ASP A 318 9.42 18.65 -1.16
N LEU A 319 10.43 19.34 -1.71
CA LEU A 319 10.50 20.81 -1.74
C LEU A 319 9.30 21.47 -2.44
N VAL A 320 8.60 20.76 -3.31
CA VAL A 320 7.39 21.31 -3.97
C VAL A 320 6.29 21.64 -2.96
N TYR A 321 6.19 20.86 -1.86
CA TYR A 321 5.21 21.15 -0.81
C TYR A 321 5.61 22.35 0.04
N VAL A 322 6.92 22.59 0.23
CA VAL A 322 7.40 23.83 0.81
C VAL A 322 6.98 25.01 -0.07
N TYR A 323 7.24 24.91 -1.39
CA TYR A 323 6.81 25.95 -2.34
C TYR A 323 5.29 26.19 -2.25
N LEU A 324 4.46 25.17 -2.37
CA LEU A 324 3.00 25.28 -2.32
C LEU A 324 2.51 25.90 -1.00
N ALA A 325 3.12 25.56 0.14
CA ALA A 325 2.73 26.06 1.45
C ALA A 325 3.12 27.53 1.67
N TYR A 326 4.15 28.03 0.98
CA TYR A 326 4.57 29.43 1.06
C TYR A 326 3.90 30.29 0.00
N ALA A 327 3.80 29.80 -1.23
CA ALA A 327 3.20 30.53 -2.34
C ALA A 327 1.67 30.60 -2.26
N HIS A 328 1.02 29.62 -1.58
CA HIS A 328 -0.44 29.42 -1.56
C HIS A 328 -1.06 29.45 -2.97
N ASP A 329 -0.28 28.99 -3.97
CA ASP A 329 -0.75 28.95 -5.33
C ASP A 329 -1.64 27.72 -5.54
N SER A 330 -2.93 27.96 -5.72
CA SER A 330 -3.94 26.93 -5.97
C SER A 330 -4.25 26.75 -7.47
N ALA A 331 -3.47 27.38 -8.36
CA ALA A 331 -3.62 27.16 -9.79
C ALA A 331 -3.42 25.68 -10.12
N LEU A 332 -4.45 25.05 -10.70
CA LEU A 332 -4.52 23.59 -10.83
C LEU A 332 -3.33 23.01 -11.62
N TRP A 333 -2.83 23.71 -12.63
CA TRP A 333 -1.67 23.23 -13.40
C TRP A 333 -0.37 23.23 -12.58
N ILE A 334 -0.19 24.21 -11.66
CA ILE A 334 0.97 24.27 -10.75
C ILE A 334 0.90 23.11 -9.75
N VAL A 335 -0.26 22.94 -9.10
CA VAL A 335 -0.46 21.85 -8.12
C VAL A 335 -0.27 20.49 -8.78
N ASN A 336 -0.83 20.27 -9.97
CA ASN A 336 -0.63 19.02 -10.73
C ASN A 336 0.84 18.77 -11.07
N THR A 337 1.58 19.81 -11.50
CA THR A 337 3.01 19.70 -11.81
C THR A 337 3.81 19.35 -10.57
N CYS A 338 3.56 20.01 -9.44
CA CYS A 338 4.23 19.77 -8.17
C CYS A 338 3.99 18.31 -7.71
N VAL A 339 2.74 17.88 -7.68
CA VAL A 339 2.38 16.51 -7.25
C VAL A 339 2.93 15.46 -8.22
N PHE A 340 2.91 15.72 -9.53
CA PHE A 340 3.50 14.82 -10.51
C PHE A 340 5.01 14.64 -10.29
N ILE A 341 5.75 15.73 -10.10
CA ILE A 341 7.21 15.71 -9.88
C ILE A 341 7.55 14.93 -8.61
N GLU A 342 6.84 15.20 -7.51
CA GLU A 342 7.08 14.52 -6.24
C GLU A 342 6.73 13.03 -6.36
N GLN A 343 5.55 12.66 -6.86
CA GLN A 343 5.15 11.26 -7.00
C GLN A 343 6.02 10.49 -8.02
N PHE A 344 6.47 11.15 -9.08
CA PHE A 344 7.46 10.57 -10.00
C PHE A 344 8.78 10.29 -9.28
N GLY A 345 9.30 11.26 -8.55
CA GLY A 345 10.52 11.13 -7.76
C GLY A 345 10.42 10.03 -6.71
N TYR A 346 9.27 9.98 -6.03
CA TYR A 346 8.94 8.92 -5.09
C TYR A 346 8.96 7.53 -5.76
N GLY A 347 8.26 7.36 -6.88
CA GLY A 347 8.24 6.07 -7.61
C GLY A 347 9.63 5.63 -8.06
N PHE A 348 10.43 6.56 -8.59
CA PHE A 348 11.79 6.30 -9.04
C PHE A 348 12.70 5.90 -7.88
N GLY A 349 12.67 6.65 -6.78
CA GLY A 349 13.53 6.42 -5.63
C GLY A 349 13.11 5.23 -4.77
N PHE A 350 11.80 4.96 -4.66
CA PHE A 350 11.28 3.79 -3.95
C PHE A 350 11.77 2.46 -4.55
N THR A 351 12.13 2.46 -5.83
CA THR A 351 12.76 1.31 -6.48
C THR A 351 14.04 0.88 -5.78
N ALA A 352 14.90 1.82 -5.36
CA ALA A 352 16.12 1.50 -4.62
C ALA A 352 15.82 0.84 -3.28
N TYR A 353 14.80 1.32 -2.59
CA TYR A 353 14.35 0.76 -1.32
C TYR A 353 13.91 -0.70 -1.48
N MET A 354 13.02 -0.96 -2.45
CA MET A 354 12.51 -2.32 -2.69
C MET A 354 13.62 -3.29 -3.11
N LEU A 355 14.53 -2.85 -3.97
CA LEU A 355 15.68 -3.66 -4.39
C LEU A 355 16.62 -3.97 -3.24
N TYR A 356 16.83 -3.02 -2.31
CA TYR A 356 17.61 -3.29 -1.11
C TYR A 356 16.95 -4.31 -0.18
N LEU A 357 15.62 -4.27 -0.01
CA LEU A 357 14.89 -5.27 0.76
C LEU A 357 15.07 -6.67 0.16
N ILE A 358 14.99 -6.77 -1.17
CA ILE A 358 15.21 -8.03 -1.89
C ILE A 358 16.65 -8.51 -1.67
N TYR A 359 17.65 -7.63 -1.88
CA TYR A 359 19.07 -7.93 -1.67
C TYR A 359 19.36 -8.42 -0.26
N PHE A 360 18.86 -7.72 0.75
CA PHE A 360 19.07 -8.10 2.14
C PHE A 360 18.37 -9.42 2.50
N SER A 361 17.31 -9.76 1.81
CA SER A 361 16.54 -10.98 2.05
C SER A 361 17.14 -12.23 1.41
N GLU A 362 18.14 -12.12 0.52
CA GLU A 362 18.78 -13.27 -0.15
C GLU A 362 19.26 -14.34 0.85
N GLY A 363 19.16 -15.62 0.47
CA GLY A 363 19.59 -16.79 1.24
C GLY A 363 18.52 -17.87 1.32
N GLU A 364 18.72 -18.84 2.20
CA GLU A 364 17.89 -20.07 2.33
C GLU A 364 16.41 -19.74 2.63
N HIS A 365 16.15 -18.70 3.43
CA HIS A 365 14.81 -18.27 3.83
C HIS A 365 14.38 -16.95 3.17
N SER A 366 14.77 -16.72 1.90
CA SER A 366 14.61 -15.42 1.21
C SER A 366 13.18 -14.86 1.26
N THR A 367 12.17 -15.69 1.00
CA THR A 367 10.76 -15.27 1.03
C THR A 367 10.32 -14.80 2.41
N SER A 368 10.67 -15.55 3.44
CA SER A 368 10.31 -15.18 4.83
C SER A 368 11.09 -13.95 5.31
N HIS A 369 12.39 -13.85 4.97
CA HIS A 369 13.19 -12.67 5.27
C HIS A 369 12.66 -11.42 4.56
N TYR A 370 12.19 -11.55 3.32
CA TYR A 370 11.56 -10.46 2.60
C TYR A 370 10.24 -10.03 3.28
N ALA A 371 9.43 -10.99 3.72
CA ALA A 371 8.21 -10.69 4.48
C ALA A 371 8.50 -9.95 5.79
N ILE A 372 9.58 -10.32 6.52
CA ILE A 372 10.02 -9.60 7.72
C ILE A 372 10.49 -8.19 7.35
N SER A 373 11.29 -8.05 6.28
CA SER A 373 11.78 -6.74 5.79
C SER A 373 10.62 -5.80 5.43
N THR A 374 9.59 -6.30 4.75
CA THR A 374 8.38 -5.52 4.43
C THR A 374 7.54 -5.20 5.68
N GLY A 375 7.58 -6.03 6.72
CA GLY A 375 7.02 -5.72 8.03
C GLY A 375 7.71 -4.51 8.68
N PHE A 376 9.06 -4.46 8.65
CA PHE A 376 9.81 -3.29 9.10
C PHE A 376 9.57 -2.05 8.24
N MET A 377 9.38 -2.21 6.93
CA MET A 377 8.93 -1.13 6.04
C MET A 377 7.59 -0.55 6.50
N ALA A 378 6.61 -1.40 6.79
CA ALA A 378 5.30 -0.96 7.26
C ALA A 378 5.41 -0.27 8.65
N LEU A 379 6.26 -0.77 9.54
CA LEU A 379 6.53 -0.16 10.84
C LEU A 379 7.17 1.23 10.69
N GLY A 380 8.13 1.39 9.76
CA GLY A 380 8.77 2.66 9.43
C GLY A 380 7.80 3.69 8.84
N MET A 381 6.72 3.25 8.20
CA MET A 381 5.62 4.14 7.77
C MET A 381 4.65 4.46 8.91
N MET A 382 4.35 3.47 9.75
CA MET A 382 3.37 3.59 10.82
C MET A 382 3.79 4.61 11.87
N LEU A 383 4.96 4.43 12.48
CA LEU A 383 5.37 5.22 13.65
C LEU A 383 5.53 6.72 13.37
N PRO A 384 6.30 7.16 12.35
CA PRO A 384 6.41 8.59 12.05
C PRO A 384 5.09 9.18 11.54
N GLY A 385 4.32 8.38 10.76
CA GLY A 385 3.03 8.79 10.25
C GLY A 385 2.02 9.13 11.35
N MET A 386 2.02 8.37 12.45
CA MET A 386 1.13 8.61 13.61
C MET A 386 1.37 9.96 14.29
N MET A 387 2.62 10.45 14.29
CA MET A 387 3.00 11.71 14.92
C MET A 387 2.81 12.92 13.99
N ALA A 388 2.66 12.69 12.69
CA ALA A 388 2.67 13.75 11.67
C ALA A 388 1.55 14.78 11.89
N GLY A 389 0.34 14.36 12.23
CA GLY A 389 -0.79 15.25 12.45
C GLY A 389 -0.59 16.15 13.65
N TRP A 390 -0.18 15.58 14.79
CA TRP A 390 0.14 16.35 15.98
C TRP A 390 1.24 17.39 15.73
N LEU A 391 2.32 16.99 15.06
CA LEU A 391 3.40 17.89 14.73
C LEU A 391 2.93 19.02 13.78
N GLN A 392 2.14 18.64 12.77
CA GLN A 392 1.60 19.63 11.82
C GLN A 392 0.67 20.65 12.51
N GLU A 393 -0.21 20.21 13.42
CA GLU A 393 -1.08 21.13 14.18
C GLU A 393 -0.29 22.05 15.11
N LEU A 394 0.84 21.57 15.66
CA LEU A 394 1.70 22.35 16.56
C LEU A 394 2.47 23.45 15.82
N ILE A 395 3.06 23.13 14.63
CA ILE A 395 3.98 24.05 13.94
C ILE A 395 3.41 24.64 12.64
N GLY A 396 2.21 24.20 12.21
CA GLY A 396 1.57 24.62 10.96
C GLY A 396 2.18 23.99 9.72
N TYR A 397 1.48 24.07 8.57
CA TYR A 397 1.89 23.43 7.32
C TYR A 397 3.27 23.88 6.82
N ARG A 398 3.56 25.18 6.85
CA ARG A 398 4.85 25.72 6.37
C ARG A 398 6.04 25.10 7.07
N HIS A 399 6.04 25.13 8.39
CA HIS A 399 7.14 24.58 9.18
C HIS A 399 7.14 23.05 9.17
N PHE A 400 5.98 22.42 9.03
CA PHE A 400 5.89 20.96 8.88
C PHE A 400 6.59 20.48 7.61
N PHE A 401 6.39 21.14 6.46
CA PHE A 401 7.10 20.76 5.23
C PHE A 401 8.60 21.07 5.31
N LEU A 402 9.03 22.14 5.98
CA LEU A 402 10.46 22.34 6.28
C LEU A 402 11.02 21.24 7.18
N TRP A 403 10.26 20.81 8.18
CA TRP A 403 10.64 19.66 9.03
C TRP A 403 10.80 18.37 8.21
N THR A 404 9.90 18.08 7.28
CA THR A 404 10.02 16.90 6.43
C THR A 404 11.29 16.94 5.56
N ILE A 405 11.68 18.12 5.05
CA ILE A 405 12.97 18.30 4.36
C ILE A 405 14.15 18.00 5.29
N LEU A 406 14.10 18.44 6.56
CA LEU A 406 15.15 18.08 7.53
C LEU A 406 15.19 16.56 7.77
N CYS A 407 14.03 15.89 7.80
CA CYS A 407 13.95 14.44 7.91
C CYS A 407 14.59 13.70 6.73
N CYS A 408 14.70 14.32 5.54
CA CYS A 408 15.41 13.75 4.40
C CYS A 408 16.89 13.47 4.73
N ALA A 409 17.48 14.22 5.68
CA ALA A 409 18.85 13.94 6.13
C ALA A 409 19.00 12.51 6.68
N ALA A 410 17.97 11.98 7.36
CA ALA A 410 17.98 10.60 7.85
C ALA A 410 18.06 9.60 6.69
N THR A 411 17.35 9.84 5.59
CA THR A 411 17.38 9.02 4.37
C THR A 411 18.81 8.97 3.78
N PHE A 412 19.48 10.12 3.69
CA PHE A 412 20.87 10.18 3.21
C PHE A 412 21.81 9.46 4.18
N VAL A 413 21.69 9.70 5.48
CA VAL A 413 22.56 9.12 6.51
C VAL A 413 22.49 7.59 6.52
N VAL A 414 21.28 7.00 6.49
CA VAL A 414 21.17 5.54 6.51
C VAL A 414 21.75 4.89 5.25
N CYS A 415 21.71 5.58 4.11
CA CYS A 415 22.33 5.12 2.86
C CYS A 415 23.87 5.05 2.92
N LEU A 416 24.52 5.82 3.80
CA LEU A 416 25.97 5.74 3.99
C LEU A 416 26.43 4.44 4.67
N PHE A 417 25.57 3.84 5.47
CA PHE A 417 25.92 2.66 6.29
C PHE A 417 25.60 1.33 5.62
N ILE A 418 24.77 1.32 4.57
CA ILE A 418 24.44 0.07 3.87
C ILE A 418 25.54 -0.35 2.90
N LYS A 419 25.76 -1.67 2.83
CA LYS A 419 26.70 -2.27 1.90
C LYS A 419 25.94 -3.02 0.82
N ILE A 420 26.22 -2.71 -0.43
CA ILE A 420 25.57 -3.30 -1.61
C ILE A 420 26.65 -3.87 -2.52
N ASP A 421 26.46 -5.11 -2.98
CA ASP A 421 27.31 -5.71 -3.99
C ASP A 421 27.21 -4.91 -5.30
N PRO A 422 28.34 -4.49 -5.91
CA PRO A 422 28.33 -3.75 -7.17
C PRO A 422 27.63 -4.44 -8.33
N GLU A 423 27.56 -5.77 -8.31
CA GLU A 423 26.94 -6.56 -9.38
C GLU A 423 25.44 -6.83 -9.17
N PHE A 424 24.92 -6.54 -7.96
CA PHE A 424 23.51 -6.77 -7.67
C PHE A 424 22.60 -5.89 -8.53
N GLY A 425 21.64 -6.53 -9.18
CA GLY A 425 20.65 -5.88 -10.06
C GLY A 425 21.11 -5.59 -11.48
N LYS A 426 22.39 -5.84 -11.83
CA LYS A 426 22.87 -5.72 -13.20
C LYS A 426 22.38 -6.88 -14.07
N LYS A 427 22.04 -6.58 -15.33
CA LYS A 427 21.78 -7.59 -16.33
C LYS A 427 23.06 -8.39 -16.55
N LYS A 428 23.05 -9.72 -16.26
CA LYS A 428 24.18 -10.59 -16.62
C LYS A 428 24.37 -10.48 -18.12
N GLN A 429 25.56 -10.06 -18.55
CA GLN A 429 25.96 -10.17 -19.94
C GLN A 429 25.94 -11.66 -20.27
N GLN A 430 25.04 -12.04 -21.18
CA GLN A 430 25.11 -13.37 -21.79
C GLN A 430 26.41 -13.40 -22.61
N GLY A 431 27.42 -14.09 -22.07
CA GLY A 431 28.63 -14.43 -22.82
C GLY A 431 28.35 -15.46 -23.87
#